data_652cf0743c4fe95f1bd45af670faa6af
#
_entry.id   652cf0743c4fe95f1bd45af670faa6af
#
_cell.length_a   1.000
_cell.length_b   1.000
_cell.length_c   1.000
_cell.angle_alpha   90.00
_cell.angle_beta   90.00
_cell.angle_gamma   90.00
#
_symmetry.space_group_name_H-M   'P 1'
#
loop_
_entity.id
_entity.type
_entity.pdbx_description
1 polymer ?
#
loop_
_entity_poly.entity_id
_entity_poly.type
_entity_poly.pdbx_seq_one_letter_code
_entity_poly.pdbx_strand_id
1 'polypeptide(L)'
;RIDDTDPERSKQEYVDGIKQDLEWLGLHWDRVEHQSDRFDRYAEIADQLRDMGKFYECFETPVELDLKRKKQLNMSKPPVYDRSGLALTEAERDELRSERAAHWRFMLDQNRIEWADGILGDLSIDAASVSDPVLIRGDGQVLYTLASICDDTDMGVTHVVRGSDHVTNTATQIQMIRAIGGTVPEFAHHSLLTGPKGEGLSKRLGSLALRDIRESGVQPMALLSHLARLGSSDPVVLCGSIDEIVAGFDLKQFGSAPIKFDEADLYPLTAKYLQNLDLS
;
A
#
# COMPACT_ATOMS: atom_id res chain seq x y z
N ARG A 1 9.88 0.95 7.38
CA ARG A 1 9.32 2.30 7.44
C ARG A 1 8.01 2.27 8.21
N ILE A 2 7.81 3.24 9.07
CA ILE A 2 6.57 3.47 9.82
C ILE A 2 5.80 4.58 9.10
N ASP A 3 4.61 4.25 8.61
CA ASP A 3 3.76 5.15 7.84
C ASP A 3 2.82 5.90 8.81
N ASP A 4 3.35 6.91 9.49
CA ASP A 4 2.76 7.65 10.62
C ASP A 4 2.48 9.13 10.33
N THR A 5 2.15 9.47 9.07
CA THR A 5 1.77 10.83 8.66
C THR A 5 0.44 11.30 9.26
N ASP A 6 -0.39 10.39 9.76
CA ASP A 6 -1.67 10.69 10.40
C ASP A 6 -1.55 10.45 11.92
N PRO A 7 -1.35 11.51 12.75
CA PRO A 7 -1.10 11.37 14.18
C PRO A 7 -2.31 10.84 14.97
N GLU A 8 -3.53 10.99 14.44
CA GLU A 8 -4.73 10.47 15.11
C GLU A 8 -4.82 8.93 15.02
N ARG A 9 -4.26 8.35 13.94
CA ARG A 9 -4.29 6.92 13.66
C ARG A 9 -3.00 6.20 14.02
N SER A 10 -1.89 6.93 14.15
CA SER A 10 -0.54 6.38 14.34
C SER A 10 -0.11 6.56 15.78
N LYS A 11 -0.50 5.60 16.63
CA LYS A 11 -0.11 5.61 18.03
C LYS A 11 1.15 4.79 18.28
N GLN A 12 1.97 5.21 19.23
CA GLN A 12 3.22 4.51 19.58
C GLN A 12 2.99 3.03 19.95
N GLU A 13 1.87 2.73 20.61
CA GLU A 13 1.51 1.34 20.96
C GLU A 13 1.37 0.41 19.74
N TYR A 14 0.98 0.96 18.56
CA TYR A 14 0.90 0.19 17.33
C TYR A 14 2.28 -0.04 16.72
N VAL A 15 3.15 0.96 16.78
CA VAL A 15 4.54 0.85 16.32
C VAL A 15 5.28 -0.21 17.14
N ASP A 16 5.12 -0.17 18.45
CA ASP A 16 5.75 -1.15 19.36
C ASP A 16 5.18 -2.55 19.14
N GLY A 17 3.86 -2.66 18.92
CA GLY A 17 3.20 -3.92 18.59
C GLY A 17 3.71 -4.53 17.29
N ILE A 18 3.87 -3.73 16.21
CA ILE A 18 4.43 -4.19 14.93
C ILE A 18 5.85 -4.72 15.13
N LYS A 19 6.70 -4.01 15.85
CA LYS A 19 8.08 -4.45 16.14
C LYS A 19 8.09 -5.77 16.90
N GLN A 20 7.28 -5.86 17.95
CA GLN A 20 7.16 -7.08 18.74
C GLN A 20 6.68 -8.28 17.94
N ASP A 21 5.70 -8.08 17.06
CA ASP A 21 5.17 -9.15 16.21
C ASP A 21 6.21 -9.61 15.16
N LEU A 22 6.97 -8.68 14.57
CA LEU A 22 8.07 -9.03 13.65
C LEU A 22 9.21 -9.75 14.36
N GLU A 23 9.60 -9.31 15.56
CA GLU A 23 10.61 -9.98 16.40
C GLU A 23 10.16 -11.38 16.80
N TRP A 24 8.88 -11.55 17.15
CA TRP A 24 8.31 -12.87 17.43
C TRP A 24 8.39 -13.81 16.21
N LEU A 25 8.22 -13.29 15.01
CA LEU A 25 8.39 -14.06 13.77
C LEU A 25 9.86 -14.34 13.43
N GLY A 26 10.83 -13.77 14.17
CA GLY A 26 12.25 -13.86 13.85
C GLY A 26 12.65 -13.01 12.65
N LEU A 27 11.82 -12.03 12.27
CA LEU A 27 12.09 -11.09 11.19
C LEU A 27 12.81 -9.86 11.76
N HIS A 28 13.93 -9.52 11.15
CA HIS A 28 14.77 -8.40 11.56
C HIS A 28 14.80 -7.33 10.47
N TRP A 29 15.17 -6.11 10.87
CA TRP A 29 15.31 -4.96 9.96
C TRP A 29 16.63 -4.24 10.27
N ASP A 30 17.21 -3.61 9.25
CA ASP A 30 18.48 -2.90 9.40
C ASP A 30 18.29 -1.51 10.00
N ARG A 31 17.16 -0.86 9.73
CA ARG A 31 16.83 0.47 10.26
C ARG A 31 15.32 0.69 10.35
N VAL A 32 14.92 1.67 11.15
CA VAL A 32 13.55 2.16 11.24
C VAL A 32 13.52 3.62 10.86
N GLU A 33 12.61 3.98 9.97
CA GLU A 33 12.36 5.35 9.53
C GLU A 33 10.89 5.69 9.78
N HIS A 34 10.65 6.89 10.30
CA HIS A 34 9.30 7.41 10.53
C HIS A 34 8.95 8.45 9.48
N GLN A 35 7.78 8.35 8.86
CA GLN A 35 7.33 9.35 7.90
C GLN A 35 7.05 10.70 8.57
N SER A 36 6.63 10.70 9.82
CA SER A 36 6.43 11.90 10.63
C SER A 36 7.69 12.76 10.81
N ASP A 37 8.88 12.17 10.70
CA ASP A 37 10.16 12.88 10.78
C ASP A 37 10.59 13.51 9.44
N ARG A 38 9.81 13.32 8.35
CA ARG A 38 10.22 13.63 6.99
C ARG A 38 9.32 14.66 6.28
N PHE A 39 8.45 15.37 6.99
CA PHE A 39 7.53 16.34 6.39
C PHE A 39 8.23 17.44 5.58
N ASP A 40 9.41 17.91 6.04
CA ASP A 40 10.19 18.91 5.30
C ASP A 40 10.60 18.37 3.91
N ARG A 41 11.00 17.09 3.86
CA ARG A 41 11.34 16.45 2.59
C ARG A 41 10.15 16.32 1.66
N TYR A 42 8.98 16.00 2.19
CA TYR A 42 7.74 15.94 1.39
C TYR A 42 7.34 17.33 0.86
N ALA A 43 7.57 18.37 1.64
CA ALA A 43 7.36 19.75 1.20
C ALA A 43 8.30 20.14 0.04
N GLU A 44 9.59 19.82 0.13
CA GLU A 44 10.56 20.03 -0.95
C GLU A 44 10.13 19.35 -2.26
N ILE A 45 9.69 18.08 -2.19
CA ILE A 45 9.20 17.35 -3.36
C ILE A 45 7.91 17.96 -3.90
N ALA A 46 7.00 18.41 -3.03
CA ALA A 46 5.79 19.10 -3.44
C ALA A 46 6.11 20.41 -4.18
N ASP A 47 7.10 21.19 -3.71
CA ASP A 47 7.57 22.41 -4.39
C ASP A 47 8.20 22.08 -5.74
N GLN A 48 9.06 21.07 -5.81
CA GLN A 48 9.61 20.59 -7.08
C GLN A 48 8.51 20.24 -8.09
N LEU A 49 7.47 19.53 -7.67
CA LEU A 49 6.34 19.17 -8.53
C LEU A 49 5.51 20.39 -8.96
N ARG A 50 5.39 21.43 -8.10
CA ARG A 50 4.75 22.72 -8.45
C ARG A 50 5.54 23.43 -9.53
N ASP A 51 6.85 23.55 -9.35
CA ASP A 51 7.75 24.22 -10.32
C ASP A 51 7.71 23.56 -11.69
N MET A 52 7.50 22.23 -11.71
CA MET A 52 7.33 21.46 -12.95
C MET A 52 5.93 21.58 -13.56
N GLY A 53 4.99 22.28 -12.91
CA GLY A 53 3.59 22.35 -13.32
C GLY A 53 2.83 21.02 -13.22
N LYS A 54 3.34 20.08 -12.45
CA LYS A 54 2.73 18.75 -12.25
C LYS A 54 1.86 18.67 -10.98
N PHE A 55 1.83 19.72 -10.17
CA PHE A 55 1.12 19.76 -8.90
C PHE A 55 0.25 21.01 -8.85
N TYR A 56 -1.06 20.84 -8.71
CA TYR A 56 -2.01 21.92 -8.85
C TYR A 56 -3.09 21.93 -7.77
N GLU A 57 -3.62 23.11 -7.50
CA GLU A 57 -4.65 23.37 -6.50
C GLU A 57 -6.03 22.97 -6.99
N CYS A 58 -6.78 22.39 -6.07
CA CYS A 58 -8.20 22.06 -6.22
C CYS A 58 -8.94 22.53 -4.98
N PHE A 59 -10.15 23.03 -5.17
CA PHE A 59 -10.92 23.65 -4.10
C PHE A 59 -12.24 22.95 -3.82
N GLU A 60 -12.58 21.89 -4.56
CA GLU A 60 -13.82 21.16 -4.34
C GLU A 60 -13.85 20.47 -2.99
N THR A 61 -14.98 20.62 -2.33
CA THR A 61 -15.28 19.90 -1.10
C THR A 61 -15.55 18.41 -1.37
N PRO A 62 -15.44 17.54 -0.35
CA PRO A 62 -15.82 16.13 -0.49
C PRO A 62 -17.24 15.93 -1.02
N VAL A 63 -18.18 16.81 -0.65
CA VAL A 63 -19.57 16.76 -1.12
C VAL A 63 -19.67 17.08 -2.61
N GLU A 64 -18.97 18.11 -3.07
CA GLU A 64 -18.93 18.49 -4.49
C GLU A 64 -18.30 17.39 -5.34
N LEU A 65 -17.21 16.77 -4.85
CA LEU A 65 -16.56 15.64 -5.53
C LEU A 65 -17.48 14.42 -5.61
N ASP A 66 -18.22 14.12 -4.54
CA ASP A 66 -19.18 13.00 -4.54
C ASP A 66 -20.34 13.25 -5.52
N LEU A 67 -20.85 14.49 -5.59
CA LEU A 67 -21.86 14.87 -6.58
C LEU A 67 -21.35 14.73 -8.02
N LYS A 68 -20.13 15.18 -8.32
CA LYS A 68 -19.49 14.99 -9.63
C LYS A 68 -19.38 13.50 -9.97
N ARG A 69 -18.91 12.69 -9.03
CA ARG A 69 -18.80 11.23 -9.17
C ARG A 69 -20.14 10.58 -9.46
N LYS A 70 -21.19 10.89 -8.69
CA LYS A 70 -22.54 10.36 -8.90
C LYS A 70 -23.10 10.75 -10.27
N LYS A 71 -22.88 11.99 -10.70
CA LYS A 71 -23.28 12.46 -12.02
C LYS A 71 -22.61 11.65 -13.14
N GLN A 72 -21.30 11.40 -13.04
CA GLN A 72 -20.58 10.58 -14.03
C GLN A 72 -21.12 9.16 -14.07
N LEU A 73 -21.33 8.50 -12.92
CA LEU A 73 -21.89 7.16 -12.83
C LEU A 73 -23.30 7.07 -13.45
N ASN A 74 -24.16 8.07 -13.18
CA ASN A 74 -25.50 8.15 -13.77
C ASN A 74 -25.46 8.30 -15.30
N MET A 75 -24.37 8.86 -15.84
CA MET A 75 -24.12 8.97 -17.28
C MET A 75 -23.38 7.75 -17.85
N SER A 76 -23.21 6.67 -17.08
CA SER A 76 -22.43 5.47 -17.42
C SER A 76 -20.96 5.81 -17.80
N LYS A 77 -20.41 6.85 -17.22
CA LYS A 77 -19.01 7.24 -17.38
C LYS A 77 -18.20 6.80 -16.16
N PRO A 78 -16.91 6.43 -16.32
CA PRO A 78 -16.04 6.17 -15.19
C PRO A 78 -15.91 7.45 -14.32
N PRO A 79 -15.88 7.33 -12.98
CA PRO A 79 -15.83 8.47 -12.07
C PRO A 79 -14.40 9.01 -11.95
N VAL A 80 -13.90 9.61 -13.04
CA VAL A 80 -12.59 10.23 -13.13
C VAL A 80 -12.71 11.72 -12.82
N TYR A 81 -11.78 12.29 -12.06
CA TYR A 81 -11.73 13.72 -11.78
C TYR A 81 -11.57 14.52 -13.07
N ASP A 82 -12.41 15.52 -13.24
CA ASP A 82 -12.56 16.30 -14.48
C ASP A 82 -11.50 17.39 -14.68
N ARG A 83 -10.52 17.48 -13.77
CA ARG A 83 -9.45 18.48 -13.79
C ARG A 83 -9.95 19.94 -13.75
N SER A 84 -11.13 20.17 -13.19
CA SER A 84 -11.71 21.52 -13.11
C SER A 84 -10.80 22.54 -12.39
N GLY A 85 -9.94 22.08 -11.46
CA GLY A 85 -8.93 22.95 -10.84
C GLY A 85 -7.91 23.55 -11.82
N LEU A 86 -7.61 22.86 -12.93
CA LEU A 86 -6.71 23.39 -13.96
C LEU A 86 -7.36 24.48 -14.83
N ALA A 87 -8.69 24.50 -14.91
CA ALA A 87 -9.43 25.47 -15.72
C ALA A 87 -9.62 26.83 -15.01
N LEU A 88 -9.31 26.92 -13.71
CA LEU A 88 -9.44 28.15 -12.94
C LEU A 88 -8.41 29.19 -13.37
N THR A 89 -8.85 30.43 -13.54
CA THR A 89 -7.98 31.60 -13.66
C THR A 89 -7.31 31.93 -12.33
N GLU A 90 -6.24 32.71 -12.32
CA GLU A 90 -5.58 33.09 -11.07
C GLU A 90 -6.50 33.93 -10.18
N ALA A 91 -7.32 34.84 -10.76
CA ALA A 91 -8.29 35.61 -10.00
C ALA A 91 -9.34 34.73 -9.29
N GLU A 92 -9.83 33.67 -9.98
CA GLU A 92 -10.75 32.70 -9.35
C GLU A 92 -10.06 31.86 -8.27
N ARG A 93 -8.78 31.52 -8.45
CA ARG A 93 -8.01 30.84 -7.39
C ARG A 93 -7.82 31.74 -6.17
N ASP A 94 -7.50 33.01 -6.36
CA ASP A 94 -7.32 33.96 -5.25
C ASP A 94 -8.64 34.17 -4.47
N GLU A 95 -9.77 34.23 -5.16
CA GLU A 95 -11.09 34.26 -4.53
C GLU A 95 -11.32 33.00 -3.70
N LEU A 96 -11.12 31.82 -4.30
CA LEU A 96 -11.31 30.53 -3.63
C LEU A 96 -10.34 30.33 -2.45
N ARG A 97 -9.07 30.76 -2.55
CA ARG A 97 -8.10 30.72 -1.43
C ARG A 97 -8.56 31.53 -0.23
N SER A 98 -9.36 32.62 -0.46
CA SER A 98 -9.92 33.41 0.62
C SER A 98 -11.08 32.71 1.33
N GLU A 99 -11.75 31.79 0.69
CA GLU A 99 -12.95 31.11 1.20
C GLU A 99 -12.65 29.73 1.80
N ARG A 100 -11.71 28.98 1.20
CA ARG A 100 -11.45 27.59 1.57
C ARG A 100 -10.01 27.18 1.28
N ALA A 101 -9.51 26.21 2.06
CA ALA A 101 -8.19 25.64 1.85
C ALA A 101 -8.16 24.75 0.59
N ALA A 102 -7.09 24.88 -0.17
CA ALA A 102 -6.85 24.04 -1.34
C ALA A 102 -6.36 22.65 -0.94
N HIS A 103 -6.84 21.63 -1.62
CA HIS A 103 -6.15 20.34 -1.68
C HIS A 103 -5.34 20.26 -2.97
N TRP A 104 -4.27 19.45 -2.96
CA TRP A 104 -3.32 19.44 -4.05
C TRP A 104 -3.30 18.10 -4.76
N ARG A 105 -3.36 18.13 -6.11
CA ARG A 105 -3.35 16.95 -6.96
C ARG A 105 -2.12 16.90 -7.86
N PHE A 106 -1.63 15.68 -8.09
CA PHE A 106 -0.61 15.42 -9.10
C PHE A 106 -1.28 15.23 -10.47
N MET A 107 -0.80 15.97 -11.48
CA MET A 107 -1.31 15.87 -12.84
C MET A 107 -0.68 14.68 -13.56
N LEU A 108 -1.48 13.64 -13.76
CA LEU A 108 -1.09 12.45 -14.52
C LEU A 108 -0.98 12.78 -16.01
N ASP A 109 0.05 12.25 -16.67
CA ASP A 109 0.08 12.18 -18.11
C ASP A 109 -0.93 11.14 -18.57
N GLN A 110 -1.80 11.52 -19.51
CA GLN A 110 -2.88 10.66 -20.01
C GLN A 110 -2.37 9.68 -21.06
N ASN A 111 -1.41 8.87 -20.66
CA ASN A 111 -0.83 7.82 -21.46
C ASN A 111 -1.01 6.45 -20.79
N ARG A 112 -0.70 5.40 -21.52
CA ARG A 112 -0.72 4.04 -20.99
C ARG A 112 0.56 3.78 -20.21
N ILE A 113 0.42 3.26 -19.00
CA ILE A 113 1.53 2.87 -18.13
C ILE A 113 1.60 1.35 -18.10
N GLU A 114 2.76 0.82 -18.46
CA GLU A 114 3.03 -0.60 -18.56
C GLU A 114 4.20 -0.96 -17.65
N TRP A 115 4.10 -2.13 -17.00
CA TRP A 115 5.18 -2.72 -16.21
C TRP A 115 5.03 -4.23 -16.14
N ALA A 116 6.14 -4.93 -15.93
CA ALA A 116 6.13 -6.34 -15.59
C ALA A 116 5.97 -6.49 -14.07
N ASP A 117 4.91 -7.19 -13.65
CA ASP A 117 4.65 -7.45 -12.24
C ASP A 117 5.18 -8.84 -11.88
N GLY A 118 5.86 -8.96 -10.74
CA GLY A 118 6.51 -10.21 -10.31
C GLY A 118 5.55 -11.38 -10.06
N ILE A 119 4.25 -11.11 -9.89
CA ILE A 119 3.21 -12.12 -9.65
C ILE A 119 2.15 -12.11 -10.75
N LEU A 120 1.66 -10.92 -11.14
CA LEU A 120 0.53 -10.78 -12.05
C LEU A 120 0.94 -10.76 -13.53
N GLY A 121 2.25 -10.77 -13.83
CA GLY A 121 2.77 -10.69 -15.21
C GLY A 121 2.70 -9.27 -15.79
N ASP A 122 2.55 -9.16 -17.11
CA ASP A 122 2.52 -7.86 -17.77
C ASP A 122 1.22 -7.13 -17.50
N LEU A 123 1.31 -5.95 -16.91
CA LEU A 123 0.20 -5.08 -16.57
C LEU A 123 0.23 -3.80 -17.39
N SER A 124 -0.95 -3.31 -17.71
CA SER A 124 -1.13 -2.11 -18.51
C SER A 124 -2.35 -1.32 -18.03
N ILE A 125 -2.15 -0.08 -17.57
CA ILE A 125 -3.22 0.81 -17.11
C ILE A 125 -3.24 2.07 -17.96
N ASP A 126 -4.41 2.42 -18.47
CA ASP A 126 -4.65 3.70 -19.12
C ASP A 126 -4.83 4.78 -18.06
N ALA A 127 -3.85 5.66 -17.93
CA ALA A 127 -3.89 6.75 -16.93
C ALA A 127 -5.02 7.76 -17.21
N ALA A 128 -5.58 7.81 -18.42
CA ALA A 128 -6.76 8.62 -18.72
C ALA A 128 -8.02 8.11 -17.98
N SER A 129 -8.02 6.85 -17.55
CA SER A 129 -9.11 6.25 -16.75
C SER A 129 -8.92 6.40 -15.23
N VAL A 130 -7.82 7.03 -14.80
CA VAL A 130 -7.46 7.23 -13.39
C VAL A 130 -7.56 8.71 -13.03
N SER A 131 -8.14 9.01 -11.88
CA SER A 131 -8.18 10.40 -11.37
C SER A 131 -6.78 10.86 -10.96
N ASP A 132 -6.47 12.12 -11.23
CA ASP A 132 -5.29 12.76 -10.64
C ASP A 132 -5.35 12.60 -9.10
N PRO A 133 -4.34 11.97 -8.48
CA PRO A 133 -4.39 11.68 -7.05
C PRO A 133 -4.25 12.94 -6.21
N VAL A 134 -5.02 13.02 -5.12
CA VAL A 134 -4.76 14.00 -4.06
C VAL A 134 -3.52 13.56 -3.31
N LEU A 135 -2.56 14.46 -3.14
CA LEU A 135 -1.32 14.19 -2.42
C LEU A 135 -1.22 14.95 -1.11
N ILE A 136 -1.84 16.14 -1.04
CA ILE A 136 -1.94 16.95 0.18
C ILE A 136 -3.38 17.39 0.31
N ARG A 137 -3.96 17.19 1.48
CA ARG A 137 -5.33 17.63 1.81
C ARG A 137 -5.37 19.12 2.11
N GLY A 138 -6.60 19.69 2.15
CA GLY A 138 -6.81 21.09 2.52
C GLY A 138 -6.38 21.46 3.94
N ASP A 139 -6.30 20.52 4.85
CA ASP A 139 -5.76 20.68 6.20
C ASP A 139 -4.22 20.58 6.27
N GLY A 140 -3.54 20.40 5.13
CA GLY A 140 -2.10 20.25 5.02
C GLY A 140 -1.61 18.80 5.21
N GLN A 141 -2.50 17.85 5.47
CA GLN A 141 -2.10 16.45 5.67
C GLN A 141 -1.51 15.87 4.39
N VAL A 142 -0.26 15.41 4.47
CA VAL A 142 0.41 14.64 3.42
C VAL A 142 -0.19 13.25 3.35
N LEU A 143 -0.61 12.83 2.15
CA LEU A 143 -1.20 11.51 1.95
C LEU A 143 -0.14 10.46 1.59
N TYR A 144 -0.48 9.21 1.87
CA TYR A 144 0.34 8.02 1.66
C TYR A 144 1.10 8.03 0.32
N THR A 145 0.44 8.40 -0.77
CA THR A 145 1.05 8.30 -2.11
C THR A 145 2.26 9.20 -2.26
N LEU A 146 2.22 10.45 -1.75
CA LEU A 146 3.37 11.37 -1.81
C LEU A 146 4.50 10.88 -0.90
N ALA A 147 4.18 10.61 0.36
CA ALA A 147 5.18 10.15 1.32
C ALA A 147 5.88 8.86 0.85
N SER A 148 5.11 7.88 0.36
CA SER A 148 5.68 6.61 -0.10
C SER A 148 6.65 6.78 -1.27
N ILE A 149 6.31 7.56 -2.30
CA ILE A 149 7.20 7.71 -3.47
C ILE A 149 8.47 8.50 -3.14
N CYS A 150 8.37 9.48 -2.23
CA CYS A 150 9.53 10.21 -1.75
C CYS A 150 10.49 9.27 -1.00
N ASP A 151 9.93 8.51 -0.05
CA ASP A 151 10.71 7.59 0.78
C ASP A 151 11.31 6.45 -0.04
N ASP A 152 10.52 5.82 -0.90
CA ASP A 152 10.98 4.72 -1.75
C ASP A 152 12.13 5.18 -2.67
N THR A 153 12.07 6.43 -3.16
CA THR A 153 13.14 7.02 -3.96
C THR A 153 14.38 7.32 -3.12
N ASP A 154 14.22 8.02 -1.99
CA ASP A 154 15.34 8.45 -1.14
C ASP A 154 16.05 7.25 -0.47
N MET A 155 15.29 6.21 -0.13
CA MET A 155 15.81 4.99 0.52
C MET A 155 16.35 3.97 -0.48
N GLY A 156 16.20 4.21 -1.79
CA GLY A 156 16.66 3.29 -2.83
C GLY A 156 15.92 1.95 -2.82
N VAL A 157 14.61 1.97 -2.57
CA VAL A 157 13.78 0.76 -2.59
C VAL A 157 13.81 0.15 -3.98
N THR A 158 14.22 -1.11 -4.08
CA THR A 158 14.35 -1.83 -5.34
C THR A 158 13.12 -2.67 -5.69
N HIS A 159 12.40 -3.17 -4.69
CA HIS A 159 11.23 -4.01 -4.86
C HIS A 159 10.10 -3.59 -3.93
N VAL A 160 8.87 -3.52 -4.45
CA VAL A 160 7.64 -3.26 -3.69
C VAL A 160 6.70 -4.45 -3.83
N VAL A 161 6.62 -5.26 -2.77
CA VAL A 161 5.70 -6.41 -2.69
C VAL A 161 4.52 -6.04 -1.81
N ARG A 162 3.29 -6.09 -2.36
CA ARG A 162 2.08 -5.63 -1.65
C ARG A 162 0.78 -6.25 -2.16
N GLY A 163 -0.34 -5.91 -1.56
CA GLY A 163 -1.66 -6.39 -1.95
C GLY A 163 -2.10 -5.89 -3.34
N SER A 164 -2.84 -6.73 -4.07
CA SER A 164 -3.34 -6.45 -5.43
C SER A 164 -4.35 -5.31 -5.51
N ASP A 165 -4.90 -4.86 -4.40
CA ASP A 165 -5.73 -3.65 -4.30
C ASP A 165 -4.97 -2.36 -4.65
N HIS A 166 -3.62 -2.41 -4.62
CA HIS A 166 -2.75 -1.30 -4.99
C HIS A 166 -2.30 -1.27 -6.47
N VAL A 167 -2.75 -2.18 -7.31
CA VAL A 167 -2.34 -2.25 -8.73
C VAL A 167 -2.56 -0.92 -9.46
N THR A 168 -3.74 -0.29 -9.31
CA THR A 168 -4.02 1.01 -9.92
C THR A 168 -3.10 2.11 -9.39
N ASN A 169 -2.77 2.07 -8.09
CA ASN A 169 -1.86 3.02 -7.48
C ASN A 169 -0.45 2.93 -8.06
N THR A 170 -0.04 1.75 -8.49
CA THR A 170 1.28 1.52 -9.11
C THR A 170 1.47 2.37 -10.36
N ALA A 171 0.49 2.42 -11.26
CA ALA A 171 0.58 3.26 -12.47
C ALA A 171 0.77 4.75 -12.13
N THR A 172 0.08 5.23 -11.09
CA THR A 172 0.24 6.60 -10.56
C THR A 172 1.63 6.81 -9.97
N GLN A 173 2.09 5.89 -9.12
CA GLN A 173 3.38 5.98 -8.45
C GLN A 173 4.55 5.91 -9.44
N ILE A 174 4.47 5.09 -10.50
CA ILE A 174 5.48 5.06 -11.56
C ILE A 174 5.64 6.44 -12.22
N GLN A 175 4.52 7.12 -12.53
CA GLN A 175 4.61 8.47 -13.11
C GLN A 175 5.22 9.47 -12.12
N MET A 176 4.82 9.41 -10.86
CA MET A 176 5.33 10.32 -9.83
C MET A 176 6.82 10.10 -9.56
N ILE A 177 7.26 8.85 -9.42
CA ILE A 177 8.69 8.51 -9.21
C ILE A 177 9.54 9.04 -10.38
N ARG A 178 9.06 8.85 -11.61
CA ARG A 178 9.74 9.41 -12.80
C ARG A 178 9.77 10.94 -12.78
N ALA A 179 8.70 11.59 -12.37
CA ALA A 179 8.62 13.05 -12.30
C ALA A 179 9.62 13.64 -11.29
N ILE A 180 9.84 12.98 -10.14
CA ILE A 180 10.83 13.43 -9.15
C ILE A 180 12.27 12.96 -9.45
N GLY A 181 12.49 12.27 -10.58
CA GLY A 181 13.80 11.78 -10.99
C GLY A 181 14.26 10.50 -10.29
N GLY A 182 13.33 9.77 -9.63
CA GLY A 182 13.61 8.52 -8.95
C GLY A 182 13.74 7.32 -9.90
N THR A 183 14.33 6.25 -9.40
CA THR A 183 14.35 4.94 -10.06
C THR A 183 13.08 4.18 -9.69
N VAL A 184 12.34 3.74 -10.71
CA VAL A 184 11.11 2.96 -10.51
C VAL A 184 11.47 1.56 -9.97
N PRO A 185 10.96 1.14 -8.80
CA PRO A 185 11.19 -0.20 -8.27
C PRO A 185 10.46 -1.27 -9.10
N GLU A 186 10.86 -2.51 -8.92
CA GLU A 186 10.08 -3.66 -9.37
C GLU A 186 8.87 -3.85 -8.46
N PHE A 187 7.71 -4.17 -9.06
CA PHE A 187 6.47 -4.37 -8.31
C PHE A 187 6.03 -5.83 -8.35
N ALA A 188 5.47 -6.31 -7.25
CA ALA A 188 4.82 -7.60 -7.18
C ALA A 188 3.53 -7.48 -6.34
N HIS A 189 2.39 -7.84 -6.93
CA HIS A 189 1.10 -7.70 -6.28
C HIS A 189 0.52 -9.07 -5.93
N HIS A 190 0.59 -9.42 -4.65
CA HIS A 190 0.00 -10.66 -4.15
C HIS A 190 -1.52 -10.54 -3.96
N SER A 191 -2.21 -11.66 -4.02
CA SER A 191 -3.65 -11.75 -3.79
C SER A 191 -4.01 -11.35 -2.35
N LEU A 192 -5.21 -10.79 -2.20
CA LEU A 192 -5.75 -10.47 -0.89
C LEU A 192 -6.23 -11.73 -0.17
N LEU A 193 -6.02 -11.76 1.13
CA LEU A 193 -6.56 -12.80 1.99
C LEU A 193 -8.04 -12.58 2.23
N THR A 194 -8.80 -13.66 2.19
CA THR A 194 -10.22 -13.72 2.57
C THR A 194 -10.40 -14.71 3.70
N GLY A 195 -11.46 -14.57 4.47
CA GLY A 195 -11.83 -15.58 5.47
C GLY A 195 -12.30 -16.87 4.81
N PRO A 196 -12.55 -17.93 5.63
CA PRO A 196 -12.94 -19.26 5.14
C PRO A 196 -14.19 -19.26 4.25
N LYS A 197 -15.11 -18.30 4.46
CA LYS A 197 -16.35 -18.15 3.68
C LYS A 197 -16.19 -17.18 2.48
N GLY A 198 -14.98 -16.68 2.22
CA GLY A 198 -14.72 -15.71 1.16
C GLY A 198 -14.99 -14.24 1.54
N GLU A 199 -15.32 -13.97 2.80
CA GLU A 199 -15.47 -12.62 3.33
C GLU A 199 -14.11 -11.92 3.45
N GLY A 200 -14.08 -10.60 3.27
CA GLY A 200 -12.85 -9.83 3.48
C GLY A 200 -12.39 -9.90 4.93
N LEU A 201 -11.09 -10.08 5.17
CA LEU A 201 -10.49 -9.97 6.50
C LEU A 201 -10.54 -8.50 6.94
N SER A 202 -11.73 -8.04 7.35
CA SER A 202 -11.91 -6.67 7.80
C SER A 202 -11.93 -6.59 9.33
N LYS A 203 -11.42 -5.48 9.87
CA LYS A 203 -11.39 -5.16 11.32
C LYS A 203 -12.73 -5.28 12.03
N ARG A 204 -13.84 -5.40 11.29
CA ARG A 204 -15.21 -5.52 11.85
C ARG A 204 -15.60 -6.94 12.30
N LEU A 205 -14.81 -7.95 11.92
CA LEU A 205 -15.10 -9.36 12.24
C LEU A 205 -14.13 -9.95 13.27
N GLY A 206 -13.47 -9.11 14.10
CA GLY A 206 -12.42 -9.58 15.01
C GLY A 206 -11.19 -9.93 14.15
N SER A 207 -10.52 -8.90 13.64
CA SER A 207 -9.41 -9.09 12.69
C SER A 207 -8.33 -9.95 13.30
N LEU A 208 -7.89 -10.92 12.55
CA LEU A 208 -6.71 -11.72 12.78
C LEU A 208 -5.47 -10.80 12.80
N ALA A 209 -5.19 -10.20 13.94
CA ALA A 209 -3.92 -9.50 14.13
C ALA A 209 -2.84 -10.53 14.45
N LEU A 210 -1.60 -10.27 14.04
CA LEU A 210 -0.46 -11.13 14.41
C LEU A 210 -0.36 -11.33 15.93
N ARG A 211 -0.70 -10.30 16.70
CA ARG A 211 -0.78 -10.36 18.16
C ARG A 211 -1.74 -11.48 18.62
N ASP A 212 -2.94 -11.54 18.05
CA ASP A 212 -3.95 -12.53 18.45
C ASP A 212 -3.47 -13.95 18.12
N ILE A 213 -2.87 -14.13 16.94
CA ILE A 213 -2.25 -15.41 16.55
C ILE A 213 -1.13 -15.80 17.52
N ARG A 214 -0.27 -14.87 17.89
CA ARG A 214 0.80 -15.11 18.86
C ARG A 214 0.25 -15.48 20.23
N GLU A 215 -0.76 -14.77 20.73
CA GLU A 215 -1.40 -15.01 22.02
C GLU A 215 -2.21 -16.32 22.04
N SER A 216 -2.68 -16.81 20.88
CA SER A 216 -3.32 -18.13 20.78
C SER A 216 -2.34 -19.31 20.91
N GLY A 217 -1.02 -19.05 20.98
CA GLY A 217 0.02 -20.06 21.14
C GLY A 217 0.51 -20.70 19.84
N VAL A 218 0.12 -20.14 18.69
CA VAL A 218 0.66 -20.54 17.39
C VAL A 218 2.17 -20.29 17.35
N GLN A 219 2.93 -21.25 16.80
CA GLN A 219 4.37 -21.11 16.69
C GLN A 219 4.74 -20.27 15.45
N PRO A 220 5.78 -19.40 15.54
CA PRO A 220 6.20 -18.54 14.43
C PRO A 220 6.44 -19.31 13.13
N MET A 221 7.18 -20.42 13.22
CA MET A 221 7.51 -21.22 12.04
C MET A 221 6.30 -21.91 11.41
N ALA A 222 5.26 -22.23 12.19
CA ALA A 222 4.00 -22.74 11.66
C ALA A 222 3.29 -21.68 10.80
N LEU A 223 3.21 -20.43 11.30
CA LEU A 223 2.63 -19.32 10.56
C LEU A 223 3.44 -18.98 9.31
N LEU A 224 4.76 -18.81 9.43
CA LEU A 224 5.63 -18.47 8.30
C LEU A 224 5.62 -19.54 7.22
N SER A 225 5.67 -20.82 7.60
CA SER A 225 5.59 -21.95 6.64
C SER A 225 4.25 -21.95 5.90
N HIS A 226 3.15 -21.65 6.60
CA HIS A 226 1.82 -21.56 5.99
C HIS A 226 1.75 -20.39 5.01
N LEU A 227 2.11 -19.17 5.46
CA LEU A 227 2.05 -17.97 4.62
C LEU A 227 2.95 -18.04 3.39
N ALA A 228 4.13 -18.64 3.52
CA ALA A 228 5.10 -18.77 2.41
C ALA A 228 4.61 -19.68 1.28
N ARG A 229 3.54 -20.44 1.47
CA ARG A 229 2.94 -21.31 0.45
C ARG A 229 1.49 -20.95 0.15
N LEU A 230 0.90 -20.09 0.95
CA LEU A 230 -0.48 -19.70 0.82
C LEU A 230 -0.71 -18.90 -0.47
N GLY A 231 -1.49 -19.44 -1.40
CA GLY A 231 -1.73 -18.85 -2.72
C GLY A 231 -0.76 -19.32 -3.81
N SER A 232 0.16 -20.22 -3.48
CA SER A 232 0.95 -20.95 -4.46
C SER A 232 0.29 -22.30 -4.82
N SER A 233 0.80 -22.95 -5.87
CA SER A 233 0.39 -24.31 -6.24
C SER A 233 1.05 -25.39 -5.37
N ASP A 234 2.02 -25.03 -4.54
CA ASP A 234 2.77 -25.96 -3.74
C ASP A 234 2.06 -26.29 -2.42
N PRO A 235 2.21 -27.55 -1.94
CA PRO A 235 1.66 -27.91 -0.64
C PRO A 235 2.36 -27.16 0.49
N VAL A 236 1.63 -26.89 1.57
CA VAL A 236 2.20 -26.34 2.79
C VAL A 236 3.11 -27.37 3.43
N VAL A 237 4.40 -27.06 3.52
CA VAL A 237 5.41 -27.88 4.18
C VAL A 237 5.95 -27.10 5.38
N LEU A 238 5.91 -27.72 6.56
CA LEU A 238 6.49 -27.12 7.76
C LEU A 238 8.01 -27.08 7.62
N CYS A 239 8.59 -25.89 7.68
CA CYS A 239 10.02 -25.64 7.69
C CYS A 239 10.52 -25.45 9.14
N GLY A 240 11.77 -25.83 9.38
CA GLY A 240 12.42 -25.67 10.69
C GLY A 240 13.07 -24.30 10.89
N SER A 241 13.32 -23.56 9.80
CA SER A 241 13.96 -22.24 9.82
C SER A 241 13.46 -21.33 8.70
N ILE A 242 13.73 -20.03 8.85
CA ILE A 242 13.46 -19.02 7.81
C ILE A 242 14.32 -19.31 6.56
N ASP A 243 15.56 -19.77 6.73
CA ASP A 243 16.44 -20.10 5.61
C ASP A 243 15.87 -21.21 4.73
N GLU A 244 15.24 -22.22 5.34
CA GLU A 244 14.53 -23.27 4.58
C GLU A 244 13.35 -22.69 3.78
N ILE A 245 12.60 -21.76 4.36
CA ILE A 245 11.50 -21.08 3.66
C ILE A 245 12.05 -20.30 2.47
N VAL A 246 13.10 -19.50 2.69
CA VAL A 246 13.73 -18.66 1.65
C VAL A 246 14.28 -19.50 0.51
N ALA A 247 14.94 -20.63 0.83
CA ALA A 247 15.51 -21.53 -0.18
C ALA A 247 14.46 -22.13 -1.14
N GLY A 248 13.22 -22.25 -0.68
CA GLY A 248 12.12 -22.79 -1.50
C GLY A 248 11.10 -21.73 -1.97
N PHE A 249 11.38 -20.44 -1.78
CA PHE A 249 10.44 -19.36 -2.11
C PHE A 249 10.66 -18.82 -3.52
N ASP A 250 9.59 -18.75 -4.32
CA ASP A 250 9.59 -18.11 -5.63
C ASP A 250 8.28 -17.37 -5.85
N LEU A 251 8.35 -16.04 -6.03
CA LEU A 251 7.18 -15.18 -6.30
C LEU A 251 6.36 -15.64 -7.51
N LYS A 252 7.00 -16.28 -8.50
CA LYS A 252 6.33 -16.75 -9.73
C LYS A 252 5.36 -17.90 -9.49
N GLN A 253 5.42 -18.54 -8.33
CA GLN A 253 4.51 -19.64 -7.96
C GLN A 253 3.16 -19.14 -7.42
N PHE A 254 3.06 -17.84 -7.14
CA PHE A 254 1.84 -17.24 -6.59
C PHE A 254 0.87 -16.84 -7.70
N GLY A 255 -0.41 -17.07 -7.46
CA GLY A 255 -1.48 -16.71 -8.39
C GLY A 255 -2.20 -15.42 -8.02
N SER A 256 -3.12 -14.99 -8.90
CA SER A 256 -3.96 -13.80 -8.72
C SER A 256 -5.31 -14.07 -8.04
N ALA A 257 -5.68 -15.35 -7.82
CA ALA A 257 -6.95 -15.70 -7.22
C ALA A 257 -7.00 -15.32 -5.73
N PRO A 258 -8.14 -14.83 -5.20
CA PRO A 258 -8.31 -14.60 -3.77
C PRO A 258 -7.96 -15.83 -2.95
N ILE A 259 -7.25 -15.62 -1.86
CA ILE A 259 -6.69 -16.69 -1.04
C ILE A 259 -7.52 -16.80 0.26
N LYS A 260 -8.00 -18.00 0.57
CA LYS A 260 -8.66 -18.26 1.84
C LYS A 260 -7.61 -18.52 2.92
N PHE A 261 -7.75 -17.82 4.03
CA PHE A 261 -6.96 -18.04 5.23
C PHE A 261 -7.88 -18.52 6.35
N ASP A 262 -7.53 -19.63 6.96
CA ASP A 262 -8.18 -20.15 8.15
C ASP A 262 -7.14 -20.35 9.25
N GLU A 263 -7.33 -19.71 10.39
CA GLU A 263 -6.45 -19.86 11.56
C GLU A 263 -6.38 -21.31 12.04
N ALA A 264 -7.46 -22.06 11.84
CA ALA A 264 -7.52 -23.49 12.22
C ALA A 264 -6.41 -24.32 11.55
N ASP A 265 -5.94 -23.93 10.37
CA ASP A 265 -4.86 -24.63 9.66
C ASP A 265 -3.50 -24.49 10.36
N LEU A 266 -3.34 -23.49 11.25
CA LEU A 266 -2.09 -23.26 11.96
C LEU A 266 -1.87 -24.21 13.14
N TYR A 267 -2.92 -24.70 13.76
CA TYR A 267 -2.80 -25.56 14.96
C TYR A 267 -2.16 -26.92 14.68
N PRO A 268 -2.51 -27.65 13.60
CA PRO A 268 -1.78 -28.88 13.24
C PRO A 268 -0.31 -28.63 12.92
N LEU A 269 0.01 -27.52 12.25
CA LEU A 269 1.40 -27.16 11.95
C LEU A 269 2.18 -26.83 13.23
N THR A 270 1.55 -26.11 14.16
CA THR A 270 2.13 -25.79 15.48
C THR A 270 2.41 -27.06 16.27
N ALA A 271 1.44 -27.99 16.35
CA ALA A 271 1.63 -29.25 17.04
C ALA A 271 2.80 -30.07 16.44
N LYS A 272 2.87 -30.14 15.10
CA LYS A 272 3.96 -30.82 14.40
C LYS A 272 5.31 -30.13 14.65
N TYR A 273 5.35 -28.81 14.69
CA TYR A 273 6.58 -28.07 14.99
C TYR A 273 7.09 -28.41 16.39
N LEU A 274 6.22 -28.36 17.40
CA LEU A 274 6.56 -28.68 18.78
C LEU A 274 7.02 -30.13 18.97
N GLN A 275 6.44 -31.07 18.23
CA GLN A 275 6.89 -32.47 18.24
C GLN A 275 8.29 -32.69 17.66
N ASN A 276 8.69 -31.83 16.72
CA ASN A 276 9.99 -31.89 16.06
C ASN A 276 11.09 -31.12 16.84
N LEU A 277 10.73 -30.34 17.85
CA LEU A 277 11.72 -29.70 18.71
C LEU A 277 12.44 -30.79 19.52
N ASP A 278 13.76 -30.80 19.39
CA ASP A 278 14.59 -31.64 20.25
C ASP A 278 14.53 -31.09 21.68
N LEU A 279 13.93 -31.83 22.59
CA LEU A 279 13.78 -31.46 23.99
C LEU A 279 15.02 -31.82 24.83
N SER A 280 16.17 -32.09 24.17
CA SER A 280 17.44 -32.46 24.81
C SER A 280 18.17 -31.25 25.42
#